data_984b84726f86ca4823a11fc4af2c8c08
#
_entry.id   984b84726f86ca4823a11fc4af2c8c08
#
_cell.length_a   1.000
_cell.length_b   1.000
_cell.length_c   1.000
_cell.angle_alpha   90.00
_cell.angle_beta   90.00
_cell.angle_gamma   90.00
#
_symmetry.space_group_name_H-M   'P 1'
#
loop_
_entity.id
_entity.type
_entity.pdbx_description
1 polymer ?
#
loop_
_entity_poly.entity_id
_entity_poly.type
_entity_poly.pdbx_seq_one_letter_code
_entity_poly.pdbx_strand_id
1 'polypeptide(L)'
;MSVHAGLLEESSASSLAPRRVGSLDHYSQVRSRFLDQTHDLAVCLPPEYHQEPTRHYPVLYLHDGQNVFDDLPMSPFGVQWGVDTTARALMHAGIIEPIILVAIGNAGRDRIDEYTPTRDNSHDAGGMADRYGQMLVYEIKPFIDRHYRTRRGARDTGMAGSSLGGLLTLHLGLTHPAIFGKLALLSPSVWWDDRWIVRQLNASDARRPDLSIWLDVGTGEQRMLKGTRLLHRMLLRKGWQAGVDLHYMEADGALHDERAWGHRTGLFLKFLFPAHNGQRMAGEGFSG
;
A
#
# COMPACT_ATOMS: atom_id res chain seq x y z
N MET A 1 -8.59 31.10 1.32
CA MET A 1 -7.92 30.97 0.02
C MET A 1 -8.26 29.61 -0.54
N SER A 2 -9.12 29.59 -1.53
CA SER A 2 -9.59 28.37 -2.19
C SER A 2 -8.48 27.88 -3.11
N VAL A 3 -7.74 26.84 -2.73
CA VAL A 3 -6.72 26.23 -3.56
C VAL A 3 -7.41 25.26 -4.49
N HIS A 4 -7.37 25.55 -5.76
CA HIS A 4 -7.98 24.83 -6.87
C HIS A 4 -7.63 23.32 -6.82
N ALA A 5 -8.64 22.51 -6.58
CA ALA A 5 -8.67 21.10 -6.91
C ALA A 5 -8.87 21.00 -8.44
N GLY A 6 -7.83 21.11 -9.22
CA GLY A 6 -8.09 21.16 -10.62
C GLY A 6 -6.88 20.96 -11.50
N LEU A 7 -6.52 19.69 -11.77
CA LEU A 7 -5.78 19.34 -12.99
C LEU A 7 -6.10 17.94 -13.52
N LEU A 8 -6.71 17.07 -12.74
CA LEU A 8 -7.37 15.89 -13.32
C LEU A 8 -8.71 16.26 -14.00
N GLU A 9 -9.21 17.50 -13.81
CA GLU A 9 -10.50 17.96 -14.31
C GLU A 9 -10.47 18.62 -15.69
N GLU A 10 -9.34 19.13 -16.20
CA GLU A 10 -9.35 19.96 -17.41
C GLU A 10 -8.56 19.47 -18.62
N SER A 11 -7.86 18.35 -18.52
CA SER A 11 -7.17 17.76 -19.67
C SER A 11 -7.79 16.42 -20.07
N SER A 12 -8.82 16.48 -20.88
CA SER A 12 -9.49 15.37 -21.56
C SER A 12 -10.28 14.39 -20.64
N ALA A 13 -11.54 14.70 -20.39
CA ALA A 13 -12.55 13.78 -19.83
C ALA A 13 -12.65 12.43 -20.58
N SER A 14 -12.09 12.32 -21.77
CA SER A 14 -12.03 11.12 -22.59
C SER A 14 -10.93 10.13 -22.18
N SER A 15 -9.88 10.55 -21.46
CA SER A 15 -8.76 9.69 -21.08
C SER A 15 -8.85 9.11 -19.66
N LEU A 16 -9.83 9.55 -18.87
CA LEU A 16 -10.05 9.09 -17.49
C LEU A 16 -11.20 8.08 -17.34
N ALA A 17 -11.80 7.64 -18.44
CA ALA A 17 -12.75 6.51 -18.39
C ALA A 17 -11.96 5.21 -18.22
N PRO A 18 -12.31 4.36 -17.23
CA PRO A 18 -11.61 3.10 -17.05
C PRO A 18 -11.85 2.15 -18.21
N ARG A 19 -10.79 1.47 -18.64
CA ARG A 19 -10.91 0.29 -19.49
C ARG A 19 -11.05 -0.93 -18.59
N ARG A 20 -12.04 -1.77 -18.83
CA ARG A 20 -12.13 -3.07 -18.14
C ARG A 20 -11.02 -4.00 -18.63
N VAL A 21 -10.23 -4.51 -17.68
CA VAL A 21 -9.23 -5.57 -17.91
C VAL A 21 -9.54 -6.68 -16.90
N GLY A 22 -10.12 -7.78 -17.38
CA GLY A 22 -10.68 -8.80 -16.48
C GLY A 22 -11.75 -8.20 -15.58
N SER A 23 -11.56 -8.30 -14.27
CA SER A 23 -12.44 -7.73 -13.25
C SER A 23 -11.99 -6.36 -12.74
N LEU A 24 -10.96 -5.74 -13.36
CA LEU A 24 -10.33 -4.49 -12.93
C LEU A 24 -10.83 -3.29 -13.74
N ASP A 25 -10.95 -2.14 -13.10
CA ASP A 25 -11.02 -0.84 -13.75
C ASP A 25 -9.59 -0.32 -13.96
N HIS A 26 -9.16 -0.21 -15.20
CA HIS A 26 -7.78 0.18 -15.57
C HIS A 26 -7.75 1.57 -16.16
N TYR A 27 -6.86 2.42 -15.63
CA TYR A 27 -6.59 3.78 -16.10
C TYR A 27 -5.14 3.85 -16.55
N SER A 28 -4.93 4.09 -17.85
CA SER A 28 -3.58 4.14 -18.43
C SER A 28 -3.05 5.56 -18.47
N GLN A 29 -1.74 5.70 -18.27
CA GLN A 29 -0.98 6.93 -18.47
C GLN A 29 -1.55 8.13 -17.69
N VAL A 30 -1.90 7.91 -16.45
CA VAL A 30 -2.36 8.97 -15.54
C VAL A 30 -1.20 9.94 -15.30
N ARG A 31 -1.42 11.20 -15.67
CA ARG A 31 -0.43 12.28 -15.48
C ARG A 31 -0.52 12.87 -14.09
N SER A 32 0.60 13.37 -13.60
CA SER A 32 0.70 14.11 -12.35
C SER A 32 1.36 15.47 -12.60
N ARG A 33 0.98 16.47 -11.83
CA ARG A 33 1.69 17.77 -11.81
C ARG A 33 2.97 17.73 -10.97
N PHE A 34 3.16 16.65 -10.20
CA PHE A 34 4.29 16.51 -9.29
C PHE A 34 5.41 15.67 -9.87
N LEU A 35 5.11 14.85 -10.89
CA LEU A 35 6.03 13.91 -11.52
C LEU A 35 5.97 14.04 -13.05
N ASP A 36 7.11 13.85 -13.70
CA ASP A 36 7.21 13.97 -15.16
C ASP A 36 6.68 12.70 -15.87
N GLN A 37 6.73 11.56 -15.18
CA GLN A 37 6.28 10.28 -15.71
C GLN A 37 4.78 10.07 -15.48
N THR A 38 4.21 9.22 -16.32
CA THR A 38 2.82 8.76 -16.14
C THR A 38 2.78 7.45 -15.37
N HIS A 39 1.68 7.22 -14.66
CA HIS A 39 1.44 6.00 -13.91
C HIS A 39 0.15 5.33 -14.35
N ASP A 40 0.17 4.02 -14.51
CA ASP A 40 -1.05 3.26 -14.71
C ASP A 40 -1.70 2.96 -13.35
N LEU A 41 -3.03 3.01 -13.29
CA LEU A 41 -3.78 2.60 -12.12
C LEU A 41 -4.68 1.42 -12.47
N ALA A 42 -4.78 0.46 -11.56
CA ALA A 42 -5.77 -0.60 -11.64
C ALA A 42 -6.55 -0.68 -10.33
N VAL A 43 -7.87 -0.71 -10.41
CA VAL A 43 -8.76 -0.76 -9.25
C VAL A 43 -9.50 -2.08 -9.23
N CYS A 44 -9.33 -2.85 -8.16
CA CYS A 44 -10.05 -4.08 -7.89
C CYS A 44 -11.12 -3.81 -6.83
N LEU A 45 -12.38 -4.04 -7.19
CA LEU A 45 -13.51 -3.84 -6.31
C LEU A 45 -13.84 -5.13 -5.52
N PRO A 46 -14.36 -5.02 -4.28
CA PRO A 46 -14.82 -6.18 -3.54
C PRO A 46 -16.00 -6.85 -4.25
N PRO A 47 -16.21 -8.17 -4.07
CA PRO A 47 -17.22 -8.94 -4.81
C PRO A 47 -18.64 -8.34 -4.76
N GLU A 48 -19.05 -7.86 -3.60
CA GLU A 48 -20.41 -7.33 -3.36
C GLU A 48 -20.55 -5.83 -3.69
N TYR A 49 -19.55 -5.19 -4.25
CA TYR A 49 -19.52 -3.74 -4.46
C TYR A 49 -20.77 -3.22 -5.19
N HIS A 50 -21.20 -3.85 -6.27
CA HIS A 50 -22.36 -3.42 -7.05
C HIS A 50 -23.71 -3.81 -6.42
N GLN A 51 -23.70 -4.78 -5.52
CA GLN A 51 -24.90 -5.29 -4.83
C GLN A 51 -25.24 -4.47 -3.58
N GLU A 52 -24.25 -3.78 -3.00
CA GLU A 52 -24.38 -2.95 -1.79
C GLU A 52 -24.14 -1.46 -2.11
N PRO A 53 -25.05 -0.75 -2.78
CA PRO A 53 -24.80 0.59 -3.35
C PRO A 53 -24.55 1.70 -2.31
N THR A 54 -24.91 1.48 -1.06
CA THR A 54 -24.72 2.46 0.03
C THR A 54 -23.50 2.18 0.89
N ARG A 55 -22.88 1.01 0.75
CA ARG A 55 -21.73 0.61 1.54
C ARG A 55 -20.46 1.32 1.07
N HIS A 56 -19.65 1.79 2.02
CA HIS A 56 -18.32 2.36 1.80
C HIS A 56 -17.23 1.42 2.33
N TYR A 57 -16.10 1.41 1.66
CA TYR A 57 -15.05 0.41 1.84
C TYR A 57 -13.71 1.06 2.20
N PRO A 58 -12.88 0.41 3.03
CA PRO A 58 -11.49 0.82 3.17
C PRO A 58 -10.74 0.62 1.86
N VAL A 59 -9.60 1.30 1.74
CA VAL A 59 -8.77 1.28 0.53
C VAL A 59 -7.35 0.87 0.87
N LEU A 60 -6.78 -0.03 0.09
CA LEU A 60 -5.36 -0.37 0.12
C LEU A 60 -4.70 0.05 -1.20
N TYR A 61 -3.75 0.98 -1.13
CA TYR A 61 -2.90 1.39 -2.24
C TYR A 61 -1.66 0.49 -2.30
N LEU A 62 -1.34 -0.01 -3.49
CA LEU A 62 -0.25 -0.97 -3.72
C LEU A 62 0.76 -0.35 -4.69
N HIS A 63 1.99 -0.23 -4.26
CA HIS A 63 3.11 0.19 -5.12
C HIS A 63 3.53 -0.93 -6.06
N ASP A 64 4.25 -0.60 -7.14
CA ASP A 64 4.64 -1.55 -8.19
C ASP A 64 3.45 -2.28 -8.81
N GLY A 65 2.41 -1.52 -9.13
CA GLY A 65 1.08 -2.01 -9.51
C GLY A 65 1.06 -3.04 -10.63
N GLN A 66 2.02 -2.99 -11.55
CA GLN A 66 2.16 -3.96 -12.64
C GLN A 66 2.50 -5.39 -12.16
N ASN A 67 2.90 -5.56 -10.89
CA ASN A 67 3.32 -6.85 -10.33
C ASN A 67 2.32 -7.45 -9.34
N VAL A 68 1.23 -6.75 -8.99
CA VAL A 68 0.42 -7.11 -7.81
C VAL A 68 -0.89 -7.82 -8.11
N PHE A 69 -1.47 -7.68 -9.31
CA PHE A 69 -2.75 -8.29 -9.67
C PHE A 69 -2.61 -9.35 -10.75
N ASP A 70 -3.24 -10.51 -10.55
CA ASP A 70 -3.24 -11.62 -11.53
C ASP A 70 -4.00 -11.25 -12.81
N ASP A 71 -5.03 -10.42 -12.72
CA ASP A 71 -5.83 -9.96 -13.86
C ASP A 71 -5.09 -8.94 -14.77
N LEU A 72 -3.92 -8.43 -14.37
CA LEU A 72 -3.09 -7.57 -15.21
C LEU A 72 -2.19 -8.40 -16.16
N PRO A 73 -1.73 -7.79 -17.29
CA PRO A 73 -0.72 -8.43 -18.12
C PRO A 73 0.48 -8.85 -17.27
N MET A 74 1.06 -10.01 -17.61
CA MET A 74 2.19 -10.56 -16.87
C MET A 74 3.29 -9.52 -16.64
N SER A 75 3.70 -9.42 -15.39
CA SER A 75 4.88 -8.67 -14.96
C SER A 75 6.11 -9.04 -15.83
N PRO A 76 7.04 -8.10 -16.06
CA PRO A 76 8.33 -8.42 -16.68
C PRO A 76 9.09 -9.55 -15.99
N PHE A 77 8.76 -9.83 -14.72
CA PHE A 77 9.35 -10.92 -13.92
C PHE A 77 8.62 -12.26 -14.09
N GLY A 78 7.53 -12.31 -14.87
CA GLY A 78 6.79 -13.54 -15.17
C GLY A 78 5.98 -14.10 -13.98
N VAL A 79 5.88 -13.36 -12.87
CA VAL A 79 5.12 -13.74 -11.67
C VAL A 79 4.43 -12.52 -11.09
N GLN A 80 3.18 -12.71 -10.66
CA GLN A 80 2.38 -11.71 -9.95
C GLN A 80 2.27 -12.09 -8.46
N TRP A 81 1.92 -11.09 -7.61
CA TRP A 81 1.64 -11.37 -6.19
C TRP A 81 0.29 -12.03 -5.97
N GLY A 82 -0.67 -11.83 -6.88
CA GLY A 82 -2.03 -12.34 -6.73
C GLY A 82 -2.80 -11.70 -5.58
N VAL A 83 -2.59 -10.41 -5.34
CA VAL A 83 -3.25 -9.69 -4.22
C VAL A 83 -4.76 -9.65 -4.43
N ASP A 84 -5.22 -9.42 -5.65
CA ASP A 84 -6.64 -9.41 -6.01
C ASP A 84 -7.30 -10.78 -5.79
N THR A 85 -6.67 -11.86 -6.26
CA THR A 85 -7.14 -13.24 -6.09
C THR A 85 -7.18 -13.62 -4.60
N THR A 86 -6.10 -13.34 -3.87
CA THR A 86 -6.00 -13.62 -2.43
C THR A 86 -7.03 -12.81 -1.62
N ALA A 87 -7.17 -11.51 -1.90
CA ALA A 87 -8.12 -10.66 -1.20
C ALA A 87 -9.57 -11.10 -1.44
N ARG A 88 -9.95 -11.41 -2.70
CA ARG A 88 -11.28 -11.94 -3.02
C ARG A 88 -11.59 -13.22 -2.26
N ALA A 89 -10.66 -14.15 -2.20
CA ALA A 89 -10.83 -15.39 -1.44
C ALA A 89 -11.05 -15.13 0.06
N LEU A 90 -10.26 -14.22 0.66
CA LEU A 90 -10.38 -13.86 2.07
C LEU A 90 -11.66 -13.07 2.38
N MET A 91 -12.10 -12.18 1.50
CA MET A 91 -13.38 -11.46 1.61
C MET A 91 -14.56 -12.42 1.52
N HIS A 92 -14.55 -13.33 0.54
CA HIS A 92 -15.60 -14.35 0.38
C HIS A 92 -15.70 -15.27 1.60
N ALA A 93 -14.56 -15.64 2.20
CA ALA A 93 -14.52 -16.44 3.41
C ALA A 93 -14.86 -15.66 4.70
N GLY A 94 -15.11 -14.34 4.61
CA GLY A 94 -15.40 -13.49 5.77
C GLY A 94 -14.21 -13.36 6.73
N ILE A 95 -12.97 -13.57 6.26
CA ILE A 95 -11.73 -13.50 7.06
C ILE A 95 -11.22 -12.07 7.15
N ILE A 96 -11.37 -11.31 6.07
CA ILE A 96 -11.11 -9.86 6.04
C ILE A 96 -12.39 -9.11 5.71
N GLU A 97 -12.46 -7.84 6.10
CA GLU A 97 -13.53 -6.96 5.64
C GLU A 97 -13.38 -6.70 4.13
N PRO A 98 -14.49 -6.46 3.40
CA PRO A 98 -14.43 -6.07 2.00
C PRO A 98 -13.67 -4.76 1.82
N ILE A 99 -12.65 -4.76 0.94
CA ILE A 99 -11.76 -3.62 0.67
C ILE A 99 -11.66 -3.33 -0.83
N ILE A 100 -11.38 -2.08 -1.17
CA ILE A 100 -10.98 -1.67 -2.52
C ILE A 100 -9.45 -1.75 -2.58
N LEU A 101 -8.92 -2.38 -3.64
CA LEU A 101 -7.47 -2.41 -3.90
C LEU A 101 -7.16 -1.46 -5.06
N VAL A 102 -6.14 -0.64 -4.90
CA VAL A 102 -5.67 0.31 -5.92
C VAL A 102 -4.20 0.06 -6.19
N ALA A 103 -3.89 -0.55 -7.33
CA ALA A 103 -2.53 -0.78 -7.78
C ALA A 103 -2.02 0.43 -8.57
N ILE A 104 -0.84 0.93 -8.23
CA ILE A 104 -0.19 2.07 -8.87
C ILE A 104 1.08 1.56 -9.54
N GLY A 105 1.09 1.56 -10.88
CA GLY A 105 2.26 1.19 -11.67
C GLY A 105 3.43 2.12 -11.38
N ASN A 106 4.65 1.59 -11.35
CA ASN A 106 5.84 2.41 -11.19
C ASN A 106 6.29 3.01 -12.54
N ALA A 107 7.17 4.01 -12.47
CA ALA A 107 7.70 4.74 -13.63
C ALA A 107 8.89 4.05 -14.33
N GLY A 108 9.02 2.73 -14.22
CA GLY A 108 10.11 1.98 -14.86
C GLY A 108 11.48 2.41 -14.37
N ARG A 109 12.30 3.05 -15.22
CA ARG A 109 13.66 3.49 -14.86
C ARG A 109 13.68 4.54 -13.74
N ASP A 110 12.64 5.37 -13.63
CA ASP A 110 12.57 6.46 -12.66
C ASP A 110 12.02 5.98 -11.30
N ARG A 111 11.68 4.67 -11.19
CA ARG A 111 11.19 4.04 -9.96
C ARG A 111 12.11 4.29 -8.75
N ILE A 112 13.41 4.24 -8.94
CA ILE A 112 14.37 4.45 -7.84
C ILE A 112 14.25 5.88 -7.32
N ASP A 113 14.18 6.86 -8.21
CA ASP A 113 14.04 8.26 -7.83
C ASP A 113 12.72 8.51 -7.09
N GLU A 114 11.62 8.01 -7.63
CA GLU A 114 10.29 8.23 -7.08
C GLU A 114 10.02 7.47 -5.77
N TYR A 115 10.71 6.35 -5.53
CA TYR A 115 10.45 5.48 -4.38
C TYR A 115 11.38 5.72 -3.19
N THR A 116 12.31 6.65 -3.31
CA THR A 116 13.29 6.90 -2.25
C THR A 116 13.26 8.33 -1.75
N PRO A 117 13.34 8.54 -0.42
CA PRO A 117 13.18 9.85 0.20
C PRO A 117 14.39 10.77 0.03
N THR A 118 15.56 10.21 -0.24
CA THR A 118 16.83 10.95 -0.37
C THR A 118 17.58 10.51 -1.61
N ARG A 119 18.41 11.42 -2.15
CA ARG A 119 19.39 11.05 -3.15
C ARG A 119 20.53 10.28 -2.48
N ASP A 120 20.83 9.10 -2.97
CA ASP A 120 21.98 8.32 -2.56
C ASP A 120 23.13 8.53 -3.57
N ASN A 121 24.22 9.16 -3.13
CA ASN A 121 25.36 9.46 -3.99
C ASN A 121 26.07 8.20 -4.50
N SER A 122 25.98 7.08 -3.80
CA SER A 122 26.59 5.81 -4.24
C SER A 122 25.84 5.16 -5.40
N HIS A 123 24.55 5.49 -5.56
CA HIS A 123 23.68 5.01 -6.63
C HIS A 123 23.40 6.09 -7.68
N ASP A 124 23.81 7.33 -7.41
CA ASP A 124 23.53 8.53 -8.22
C ASP A 124 22.02 8.68 -8.55
N ALA A 125 21.15 8.31 -7.63
CA ALA A 125 19.69 8.26 -7.81
C ALA A 125 18.93 8.60 -6.53
N GLY A 126 17.61 8.83 -6.65
CA GLY A 126 16.70 8.99 -5.52
C GLY A 126 16.32 10.43 -5.19
N GLY A 127 15.43 10.58 -4.19
CA GLY A 127 15.05 11.86 -3.60
C GLY A 127 13.71 12.42 -4.06
N MET A 128 12.87 11.64 -4.75
CA MET A 128 11.58 12.13 -5.24
C MET A 128 10.36 11.53 -4.50
N ALA A 129 10.56 10.78 -3.40
CA ALA A 129 9.45 10.15 -2.67
C ALA A 129 8.41 11.15 -2.17
N ASP A 130 8.80 12.37 -1.80
CA ASP A 130 7.84 13.42 -1.40
C ASP A 130 6.98 13.87 -2.57
N ARG A 131 7.52 13.95 -3.79
CA ARG A 131 6.73 14.28 -5.00
C ARG A 131 5.75 13.15 -5.34
N TYR A 132 6.19 11.90 -5.23
CA TYR A 132 5.30 10.74 -5.37
C TYR A 132 4.20 10.77 -4.30
N GLY A 133 4.55 11.08 -3.07
CA GLY A 133 3.60 11.27 -1.97
C GLY A 133 2.58 12.38 -2.28
N GLN A 134 3.01 13.50 -2.84
CA GLN A 134 2.11 14.58 -3.28
C GLN A 134 1.15 14.12 -4.38
N MET A 135 1.62 13.39 -5.39
CA MET A 135 0.76 12.76 -6.40
C MET A 135 -0.31 11.87 -5.74
N LEU A 136 0.12 10.99 -4.83
CA LEU A 136 -0.80 10.06 -4.17
C LEU A 136 -1.84 10.79 -3.30
N VAL A 137 -1.40 11.76 -2.51
CA VAL A 137 -2.25 12.48 -1.54
C VAL A 137 -3.19 13.50 -2.20
N TYR A 138 -2.70 14.24 -3.19
CA TYR A 138 -3.44 15.36 -3.76
C TYR A 138 -4.13 15.06 -5.10
N GLU A 139 -3.77 13.94 -5.76
CA GLU A 139 -4.33 13.58 -7.06
C GLU A 139 -4.98 12.19 -7.03
N ILE A 140 -4.22 11.11 -6.80
CA ILE A 140 -4.74 9.74 -6.90
C ILE A 140 -5.80 9.46 -5.84
N LYS A 141 -5.51 9.73 -4.55
CA LYS A 141 -6.49 9.45 -3.49
C LYS A 141 -7.79 10.26 -3.65
N PRO A 142 -7.77 11.58 -3.92
CA PRO A 142 -8.99 12.32 -4.20
C PRO A 142 -9.76 11.82 -5.43
N PHE A 143 -9.06 11.37 -6.47
CA PHE A 143 -9.67 10.75 -7.64
C PHE A 143 -10.41 9.46 -7.25
N ILE A 144 -9.76 8.55 -6.51
CA ILE A 144 -10.37 7.31 -6.04
C ILE A 144 -11.55 7.59 -5.11
N ASP A 145 -11.43 8.55 -4.18
CA ASP A 145 -12.49 8.92 -3.24
C ASP A 145 -13.71 9.56 -3.91
N ARG A 146 -13.56 10.11 -5.12
CA ARG A 146 -14.64 10.69 -5.91
C ARG A 146 -15.37 9.65 -6.75
N HIS A 147 -14.63 8.68 -7.29
CA HIS A 147 -15.19 7.71 -8.25
C HIS A 147 -15.66 6.42 -7.59
N TYR A 148 -15.19 6.14 -6.37
CA TYR A 148 -15.52 4.92 -5.64
C TYR A 148 -16.02 5.22 -4.24
N ARG A 149 -16.84 4.30 -3.70
CA ARG A 149 -17.37 4.42 -2.34
C ARG A 149 -16.36 4.03 -1.30
N THR A 150 -15.49 4.98 -0.96
CA THR A 150 -14.39 4.80 -0.02
C THR A 150 -14.73 5.29 1.38
N ARG A 151 -14.19 4.65 2.40
CA ARG A 151 -14.03 5.21 3.74
C ARG A 151 -12.73 6.00 3.75
N ARG A 152 -12.82 7.32 3.93
CA ARG A 152 -11.72 8.27 3.64
C ARG A 152 -10.72 8.45 4.77
N GLY A 153 -11.03 7.98 5.98
CA GLY A 153 -10.22 8.18 7.17
C GLY A 153 -8.90 7.38 7.14
N ALA A 154 -7.91 7.83 7.88
CA ALA A 154 -6.60 7.17 7.95
C ALA A 154 -6.70 5.71 8.39
N ARG A 155 -7.58 5.40 9.35
CA ARG A 155 -7.81 4.02 9.84
C ARG A 155 -8.35 3.06 8.77
N ASP A 156 -8.91 3.61 7.71
CA ASP A 156 -9.50 2.88 6.59
C ASP A 156 -8.65 2.96 5.31
N THR A 157 -7.51 3.65 5.37
CA THR A 157 -6.62 3.86 4.23
C THR A 157 -5.26 3.23 4.51
N GLY A 158 -4.89 2.27 3.67
CA GLY A 158 -3.60 1.57 3.79
C GLY A 158 -2.71 1.73 2.57
N MET A 159 -1.43 1.44 2.75
CA MET A 159 -0.44 1.29 1.68
C MET A 159 0.35 0.01 1.86
N ALA A 160 0.76 -0.60 0.75
CA ALA A 160 1.63 -1.77 0.75
C ALA A 160 2.68 -1.68 -0.36
N GLY A 161 3.88 -2.18 -0.09
CA GLY A 161 4.92 -2.30 -1.09
C GLY A 161 6.07 -3.19 -0.64
N SER A 162 6.85 -3.67 -1.61
CA SER A 162 8.05 -4.47 -1.34
C SER A 162 9.33 -3.70 -1.66
N SER A 163 10.43 -4.11 -1.07
CA SER A 163 11.74 -3.55 -1.39
C SER A 163 11.77 -2.00 -1.24
N LEU A 164 12.06 -1.25 -2.30
CA LEU A 164 11.94 0.22 -2.32
C LEU A 164 10.49 0.67 -2.10
N GLY A 165 9.49 -0.07 -2.59
CA GLY A 165 8.08 0.20 -2.29
C GLY A 165 7.75 0.08 -0.81
N GLY A 166 8.39 -0.85 -0.08
CA GLY A 166 8.29 -0.95 1.38
C GLY A 166 8.94 0.23 2.11
N LEU A 167 10.06 0.73 1.62
CA LEU A 167 10.69 1.96 2.12
C LEU A 167 9.78 3.18 1.90
N LEU A 168 9.24 3.34 0.69
CA LEU A 168 8.29 4.39 0.33
C LEU A 168 7.04 4.34 1.21
N THR A 169 6.46 3.15 1.40
CA THR A 169 5.28 2.94 2.26
C THR A 169 5.53 3.45 3.68
N LEU A 170 6.68 3.12 4.27
CA LEU A 170 7.03 3.60 5.61
C LEU A 170 7.23 5.12 5.63
N HIS A 171 7.99 5.66 4.66
CA HIS A 171 8.23 7.10 4.57
C HIS A 171 6.92 7.89 4.47
N LEU A 172 6.02 7.50 3.57
CA LEU A 172 4.74 8.19 3.38
C LEU A 172 3.79 8.00 4.57
N GLY A 173 3.79 6.84 5.23
CA GLY A 173 3.03 6.64 6.45
C GLY A 173 3.48 7.54 7.60
N LEU A 174 4.79 7.77 7.73
CA LEU A 174 5.35 8.66 8.75
C LEU A 174 5.12 10.14 8.43
N THR A 175 5.13 10.53 7.16
CA THR A 175 4.97 11.94 6.73
C THR A 175 3.50 12.34 6.55
N HIS A 176 2.61 11.38 6.27
CA HIS A 176 1.17 11.62 6.07
C HIS A 176 0.27 10.72 6.96
N PRO A 177 0.50 10.66 8.28
CA PRO A 177 -0.24 9.75 9.17
C PRO A 177 -1.72 10.11 9.32
N ALA A 178 -2.12 11.33 9.00
CA ALA A 178 -3.52 11.74 8.98
C ALA A 178 -4.30 11.16 7.78
N ILE A 179 -3.59 10.56 6.80
CA ILE A 179 -4.17 10.02 5.57
C ILE A 179 -4.01 8.49 5.53
N PHE A 180 -2.85 7.97 5.88
CA PHE A 180 -2.52 6.54 5.82
C PHE A 180 -2.30 6.01 7.22
N GLY A 181 -3.17 5.12 7.69
CA GLY A 181 -3.10 4.53 9.03
C GLY A 181 -2.66 3.06 9.04
N LYS A 182 -2.57 2.41 7.86
CA LYS A 182 -2.28 0.98 7.73
C LYS A 182 -1.14 0.76 6.73
N LEU A 183 -0.06 0.10 7.14
CA LEU A 183 1.13 -0.07 6.33
C LEU A 183 1.55 -1.54 6.25
N ALA A 184 1.83 -2.04 5.04
CA ALA A 184 2.48 -3.33 4.82
C ALA A 184 3.85 -3.12 4.16
N LEU A 185 4.90 -3.45 4.90
CA LEU A 185 6.30 -3.27 4.52
C LEU A 185 6.90 -4.64 4.25
N LEU A 186 6.96 -5.07 2.98
CA LEU A 186 7.48 -6.37 2.60
C LEU A 186 8.96 -6.24 2.21
N SER A 187 9.85 -6.89 2.95
CA SER A 187 11.30 -6.86 2.69
C SER A 187 11.84 -5.45 2.39
N PRO A 188 11.54 -4.42 3.21
CA PRO A 188 11.80 -3.02 2.88
C PRO A 188 13.28 -2.73 2.70
N SER A 189 13.62 -1.85 1.74
CA SER A 189 15.00 -1.42 1.43
C SER A 189 15.55 -0.46 2.51
N VAL A 190 15.65 -0.93 3.74
CA VAL A 190 16.14 -0.15 4.90
C VAL A 190 17.59 0.33 4.71
N TRP A 191 18.33 -0.32 3.82
CA TRP A 191 19.74 -0.04 3.52
C TRP A 191 19.96 1.27 2.76
N TRP A 192 18.92 1.83 2.12
CA TRP A 192 18.99 3.02 1.27
C TRP A 192 19.66 4.20 2.01
N ASP A 193 20.57 4.89 1.32
CA ASP A 193 21.28 6.07 1.80
C ASP A 193 21.76 5.88 3.26
N ASP A 194 22.59 4.87 3.48
CA ASP A 194 23.12 4.48 4.79
C ASP A 194 22.02 4.39 5.88
N ARG A 195 20.93 3.70 5.56
CA ARG A 195 19.79 3.50 6.49
C ARG A 195 19.13 4.81 6.92
N TRP A 196 18.98 5.74 6.01
CA TRP A 196 18.40 7.05 6.27
C TRP A 196 17.09 6.97 7.07
N ILE A 197 16.17 6.08 6.71
CA ILE A 197 14.88 5.96 7.40
C ILE A 197 15.02 5.61 8.89
N VAL A 198 16.02 4.81 9.25
CA VAL A 198 16.31 4.47 10.65
C VAL A 198 16.93 5.68 11.37
N ARG A 199 17.80 6.43 10.70
CA ARG A 199 18.36 7.67 11.26
C ARG A 199 17.26 8.71 11.51
N GLN A 200 16.30 8.86 10.58
CA GLN A 200 15.15 9.76 10.74
C GLN A 200 14.26 9.35 11.92
N LEU A 201 13.90 8.07 12.00
CA LEU A 201 13.15 7.57 13.15
C LEU A 201 13.89 7.80 14.48
N ASN A 202 15.20 7.58 14.49
CA ASN A 202 15.99 7.78 15.72
C ASN A 202 16.05 9.25 16.14
N ALA A 203 16.23 10.16 15.19
CA ALA A 203 16.34 11.60 15.43
C ALA A 203 15.02 12.28 15.80
N SER A 204 13.88 11.67 15.47
CA SER A 204 12.57 12.27 15.75
C SER A 204 12.20 12.10 17.22
N ASP A 205 11.98 13.21 17.94
CA ASP A 205 11.39 13.24 19.28
C ASP A 205 9.86 13.36 19.25
N ALA A 206 9.27 13.42 18.07
CA ALA A 206 7.82 13.50 17.91
C ALA A 206 7.13 12.24 18.45
N ARG A 207 5.94 12.45 19.04
CA ARG A 207 5.07 11.32 19.38
C ARG A 207 4.83 10.48 18.13
N ARG A 208 4.98 9.14 18.25
CA ARG A 208 4.71 8.24 17.16
C ARG A 208 3.28 8.41 16.63
N PRO A 209 3.08 8.37 15.31
CA PRO A 209 1.74 8.40 14.74
C PRO A 209 0.97 7.10 15.02
N ASP A 210 -0.37 7.19 14.95
CA ASP A 210 -1.29 6.05 15.09
C ASP A 210 -1.30 5.23 13.79
N LEU A 211 -0.33 4.33 13.65
CA LEU A 211 -0.14 3.48 12.47
C LEU A 211 -0.19 2.00 12.89
N SER A 212 -0.92 1.20 12.12
CA SER A 212 -0.83 -0.27 12.16
C SER A 212 0.18 -0.72 11.10
N ILE A 213 1.26 -1.37 11.52
CA ILE A 213 2.40 -1.73 10.65
C ILE A 213 2.57 -3.24 10.60
N TRP A 214 2.45 -3.80 9.40
CA TRP A 214 2.99 -5.11 9.06
C TRP A 214 4.40 -4.93 8.53
N LEU A 215 5.35 -5.68 9.08
CA LEU A 215 6.76 -5.68 8.67
C LEU A 215 7.22 -7.12 8.48
N ASP A 216 7.72 -7.46 7.32
CA ASP A 216 8.27 -8.80 7.09
C ASP A 216 9.56 -8.80 6.27
N VAL A 217 10.21 -9.97 6.22
CA VAL A 217 11.39 -10.23 5.41
C VAL A 217 11.60 -11.74 5.24
N GLY A 218 12.17 -12.16 4.12
CA GLY A 218 12.62 -13.54 3.93
C GLY A 218 13.95 -13.82 4.63
N THR A 219 14.11 -15.00 5.25
CA THR A 219 15.39 -15.37 5.88
C THR A 219 16.49 -15.65 4.84
N GLY A 220 16.13 -15.94 3.59
CA GLY A 220 17.05 -16.02 2.46
C GLY A 220 17.62 -14.67 1.98
N GLU A 221 17.03 -13.57 2.43
CA GLU A 221 17.37 -12.20 2.01
C GLU A 221 18.40 -11.55 2.95
N GLN A 222 19.63 -12.05 3.01
CA GLN A 222 20.62 -11.68 4.03
C GLN A 222 20.84 -10.17 4.21
N ARG A 223 20.84 -9.39 3.12
CA ARG A 223 21.00 -7.92 3.17
C ARG A 223 19.76 -7.26 3.79
N MET A 224 18.57 -7.65 3.33
CA MET A 224 17.29 -7.09 3.80
C MET A 224 17.03 -7.49 5.25
N LEU A 225 17.31 -8.75 5.61
CA LEU A 225 17.08 -9.31 6.95
C LEU A 225 17.74 -8.46 8.06
N LYS A 226 19.03 -8.10 7.88
CA LYS A 226 19.74 -7.26 8.86
C LYS A 226 19.11 -5.88 9.02
N GLY A 227 18.73 -5.26 7.90
CA GLY A 227 18.08 -3.95 7.90
C GLY A 227 16.69 -3.99 8.52
N THR A 228 15.89 -4.98 8.17
CA THR A 228 14.51 -5.15 8.68
C THR A 228 14.50 -5.46 10.17
N ARG A 229 15.42 -6.29 10.67
CA ARG A 229 15.61 -6.52 12.13
C ARG A 229 15.97 -5.23 12.86
N LEU A 230 16.79 -4.37 12.25
CA LEU A 230 17.14 -3.07 12.84
C LEU A 230 15.90 -2.14 12.87
N LEU A 231 15.14 -2.07 11.78
CA LEU A 231 13.91 -1.29 11.71
C LEU A 231 12.89 -1.77 12.75
N HIS A 232 12.67 -3.08 12.86
CA HIS A 232 11.79 -3.67 13.87
C HIS A 232 12.14 -3.21 15.29
N ARG A 233 13.42 -3.34 15.69
CA ARG A 233 13.88 -2.87 17.00
C ARG A 233 13.70 -1.35 17.19
N MET A 234 13.85 -0.57 16.10
CA MET A 234 13.62 0.88 16.16
C MET A 234 12.15 1.22 16.37
N LEU A 235 11.24 0.57 15.65
CA LEU A 235 9.79 0.76 15.83
C LEU A 235 9.35 0.43 17.25
N LEU A 236 9.81 -0.69 17.81
CA LEU A 236 9.54 -1.02 19.22
C LEU A 236 10.05 0.05 20.19
N ARG A 237 11.28 0.56 19.99
CA ARG A 237 11.84 1.66 20.83
C ARG A 237 11.03 2.95 20.71
N LYS A 238 10.43 3.22 19.58
CA LYS A 238 9.56 4.38 19.33
C LYS A 238 8.13 4.18 19.85
N GLY A 239 7.83 3.00 20.43
CA GLY A 239 6.60 2.75 21.16
C GLY A 239 5.51 2.02 20.36
N TRP A 240 5.78 1.50 19.15
CA TRP A 240 4.88 0.53 18.53
C TRP A 240 4.90 -0.77 19.30
N GLN A 241 3.75 -1.42 19.42
CA GLN A 241 3.54 -2.57 20.28
C GLN A 241 3.36 -3.85 19.46
N ALA A 242 4.23 -4.83 19.68
CA ALA A 242 4.14 -6.12 19.02
C ALA A 242 2.79 -6.81 19.29
N GLY A 243 2.15 -7.31 18.24
CA GLY A 243 0.85 -7.97 18.32
C GLY A 243 -0.36 -7.03 18.49
N VAL A 244 -0.13 -5.71 18.62
CA VAL A 244 -1.20 -4.70 18.72
C VAL A 244 -1.25 -3.85 17.44
N ASP A 245 -0.22 -3.04 17.23
CA ASP A 245 -0.10 -2.14 16.09
C ASP A 245 1.17 -2.36 15.26
N LEU A 246 2.00 -3.33 15.66
CA LEU A 246 3.16 -3.81 14.91
C LEU A 246 3.15 -5.34 14.82
N HIS A 247 3.09 -5.87 13.62
CA HIS A 247 3.36 -7.27 13.36
C HIS A 247 4.71 -7.41 12.66
N TYR A 248 5.56 -8.31 13.15
CA TYR A 248 6.86 -8.61 12.54
C TYR A 248 6.96 -10.10 12.24
N MET A 249 7.44 -10.44 11.03
CA MET A 249 7.61 -11.82 10.60
C MET A 249 8.89 -12.00 9.79
N GLU A 250 9.61 -13.09 10.07
CA GLU A 250 10.68 -13.63 9.23
C GLU A 250 10.17 -14.87 8.52
N ALA A 251 10.02 -14.81 7.19
CA ALA A 251 9.55 -15.90 6.37
C ALA A 251 10.71 -16.88 6.07
N ASP A 252 10.66 -18.09 6.59
CA ASP A 252 11.75 -19.04 6.47
C ASP A 252 12.04 -19.43 5.02
N GLY A 253 13.31 -19.36 4.61
CA GLY A 253 13.81 -19.66 3.27
C GLY A 253 13.31 -18.73 2.15
N ALA A 254 12.40 -17.78 2.44
CA ALA A 254 11.85 -16.89 1.41
C ALA A 254 12.92 -15.96 0.84
N LEU A 255 12.84 -15.72 -0.47
CA LEU A 255 13.75 -14.89 -1.25
C LEU A 255 13.15 -13.50 -1.54
N HIS A 256 13.94 -12.63 -2.18
CA HIS A 256 13.56 -11.27 -2.56
C HIS A 256 12.90 -11.26 -3.94
N ASP A 257 11.70 -11.81 -4.03
CA ASP A 257 10.97 -11.94 -5.29
C ASP A 257 9.44 -11.87 -5.11
N GLU A 258 8.74 -11.68 -6.24
CA GLU A 258 7.29 -11.52 -6.29
C GLU A 258 6.53 -12.73 -5.76
N ARG A 259 7.03 -13.95 -5.98
CA ARG A 259 6.40 -15.18 -5.47
C ARG A 259 6.43 -15.23 -3.95
N ALA A 260 7.59 -14.90 -3.38
CA ALA A 260 7.74 -14.87 -1.93
C ALA A 260 6.85 -13.81 -1.28
N TRP A 261 6.72 -12.62 -1.88
CA TRP A 261 5.80 -11.58 -1.40
C TRP A 261 4.34 -11.99 -1.59
N GLY A 262 3.99 -12.61 -2.71
CA GLY A 262 2.65 -13.16 -2.97
C GLY A 262 2.19 -14.15 -1.89
N HIS A 263 3.06 -15.07 -1.47
CA HIS A 263 2.77 -16.02 -0.39
C HIS A 263 2.46 -15.36 0.96
N ARG A 264 2.92 -14.13 1.19
CA ARG A 264 2.69 -13.37 2.42
C ARG A 264 1.48 -12.43 2.35
N THR A 265 0.88 -12.26 1.17
CA THR A 265 -0.25 -11.35 0.93
C THR A 265 -1.41 -11.60 1.89
N GLY A 266 -1.85 -12.83 2.04
CA GLY A 266 -2.98 -13.16 2.91
C GLY A 266 -2.71 -12.83 4.39
N LEU A 267 -1.46 -12.83 4.82
CA LEU A 267 -1.10 -12.58 6.20
C LEU A 267 -1.20 -11.08 6.54
N PHE A 268 -0.63 -10.19 5.71
CA PHE A 268 -0.74 -8.76 5.97
C PHE A 268 -2.16 -8.24 5.77
N LEU A 269 -2.93 -8.80 4.83
CA LEU A 269 -4.34 -8.43 4.66
C LEU A 269 -5.18 -8.76 5.91
N LYS A 270 -4.97 -9.92 6.52
CA LYS A 270 -5.64 -10.32 7.77
C LYS A 270 -5.29 -9.40 8.94
N PHE A 271 -4.04 -8.97 9.03
CA PHE A 271 -3.60 -8.07 10.09
C PHE A 271 -4.17 -6.65 9.90
N LEU A 272 -4.12 -6.13 8.67
CA LEU A 272 -4.52 -4.75 8.40
C LEU A 272 -6.05 -4.55 8.27
N PHE A 273 -6.76 -5.55 7.77
CA PHE A 273 -8.20 -5.46 7.47
C PHE A 273 -8.97 -6.66 8.02
N PRO A 274 -8.84 -6.99 9.32
CA PRO A 274 -9.57 -8.11 9.90
C PRO A 274 -11.07 -7.91 9.76
N ALA A 275 -11.83 -8.97 9.53
CA ALA A 275 -13.29 -8.92 9.59
C ALA A 275 -13.71 -8.48 11.00
N HIS A 276 -14.62 -7.52 11.09
CA HIS A 276 -15.20 -7.12 12.36
C HIS A 276 -16.11 -8.25 12.88
N ASN A 277 -15.63 -9.05 13.84
CA ASN A 277 -16.47 -9.95 14.63
C ASN A 277 -17.36 -9.12 15.57
N GLY A 278 -18.36 -8.45 15.02
CA GLY A 278 -19.22 -7.61 15.83
C GLY A 278 -20.59 -7.43 15.20
N GLN A 279 -21.56 -8.23 15.70
CA GLN A 279 -23.03 -8.15 15.58
C GLN A 279 -23.73 -9.28 14.78
N ARG A 280 -23.33 -10.53 15.02
CA ARG A 280 -24.22 -11.67 14.73
C ARG A 280 -24.58 -12.48 15.99
N MET A 281 -24.63 -11.87 17.16
CA MET A 281 -25.10 -12.52 18.40
C MET A 281 -26.08 -11.58 19.16
N ALA A 282 -27.10 -11.03 18.47
CA ALA A 282 -28.21 -10.39 19.13
C ALA A 282 -29.44 -10.59 18.28
N GLY A 283 -30.07 -11.78 18.31
CA GLY A 283 -31.31 -12.03 17.59
C GLY A 283 -31.78 -13.46 17.55
N GLU A 284 -31.37 -14.33 18.46
CA GLU A 284 -32.11 -15.56 18.74
C GLU A 284 -32.42 -15.62 20.22
N GLY A 285 -33.50 -14.87 20.58
CA GLY A 285 -34.19 -15.09 21.82
C GLY A 285 -34.89 -16.45 21.75
N PHE A 286 -34.43 -17.38 22.59
CA PHE A 286 -35.19 -18.56 22.95
C PHE A 286 -36.50 -18.09 23.62
N SER A 287 -37.61 -18.18 22.90
CA SER A 287 -38.91 -18.30 23.47
C SER A 287 -39.34 -19.74 23.32
N GLY A 288 -39.47 -20.43 24.43
CA GLY A 288 -40.02 -21.76 24.57
C GLY A 288 -40.52 -21.89 25.97
#